data_0d531bb540e87415280b7b2d9f6b5b28
#
_entry.id   0d531bb540e87415280b7b2d9f6b5b28
#
_cell.length_a   1.000
_cell.length_b   1.000
_cell.length_c   1.000
_cell.angle_alpha   90.00
_cell.angle_beta   90.00
_cell.angle_gamma   90.00
#
_symmetry.space_group_name_H-M   'P 1'
#
loop_
_entity.id
_entity.type
_entity.pdbx_description
1 polymer ?
#
loop_
_entity_poly.entity_id
_entity_poly.type
_entity_poly.pdbx_seq_one_letter_code
_entity_poly.pdbx_strand_id
1 'polypeptide(L)'
;MGYLHGGHASLIDAAVAGNDLTVVSVFVNPLQFTPDEDLADYPRDMETDLKVCTRHGADLVFTPAVREMYPESGLPVVEVGDLAFCFEGASRPTHFSGVASAVSRLFQIIGTCRAYFGEKDFQQLAVVRQMVADYSIPVGVVGCPTVRAHDGLALSSRNAYLTSAEREEASVLHRALQVGAEIVVGGETDPEVVTALMAEVIDAATTGELDYVAVVDPDTFETPSRITGTGVRLLVACQFGQARLIDNMGAVPA
;
A
#
# COMPACT_ATOMS: atom_id res chain seq x y z
N MET A 1 5.02 -0.19 9.48
CA MET A 1 4.76 0.70 10.62
C MET A 1 4.75 -0.04 11.97
N GLY A 2 4.82 -1.32 12.03
CA GLY A 2 4.61 -2.19 13.17
C GLY A 2 3.29 -2.94 13.07
N TYR A 3 2.97 -3.75 14.08
CA TYR A 3 1.87 -4.72 14.07
C TYR A 3 1.98 -5.64 12.86
N LEU A 4 3.15 -6.31 12.78
CA LEU A 4 3.55 -7.06 11.61
C LEU A 4 2.65 -8.30 11.42
N HIS A 5 2.22 -8.51 10.19
CA HIS A 5 1.37 -9.63 9.77
C HIS A 5 2.02 -10.40 8.61
N GLY A 6 1.38 -11.45 8.11
CA GLY A 6 1.89 -12.30 7.02
C GLY A 6 2.34 -11.54 5.77
N GLY A 7 1.69 -10.41 5.43
CA GLY A 7 2.14 -9.53 4.35
C GLY A 7 3.50 -8.90 4.63
N HIS A 8 3.76 -8.43 5.84
CA HIS A 8 5.09 -7.93 6.22
C HIS A 8 6.12 -9.05 6.28
N ALA A 9 5.73 -10.23 6.79
CA ALA A 9 6.61 -11.39 6.84
C ALA A 9 7.13 -11.79 5.44
N SER A 10 6.27 -11.74 4.41
CA SER A 10 6.69 -12.04 3.03
C SER A 10 7.71 -11.04 2.48
N LEU A 11 7.65 -9.76 2.90
CA LEU A 11 8.67 -8.76 2.55
C LEU A 11 10.01 -9.09 3.20
N ILE A 12 9.98 -9.52 4.48
CA ILE A 12 11.19 -9.95 5.20
C ILE A 12 11.80 -11.17 4.51
N ASP A 13 10.99 -12.18 4.17
CA ASP A 13 11.45 -13.38 3.45
C ASP A 13 12.11 -13.02 2.12
N ALA A 14 11.49 -12.12 1.34
CA ALA A 14 12.05 -11.64 0.08
C ALA A 14 13.38 -10.87 0.28
N ALA A 15 13.46 -10.06 1.33
CA ALA A 15 14.68 -9.33 1.67
C ALA A 15 15.81 -10.25 2.09
N VAL A 16 15.53 -11.21 2.97
CA VAL A 16 16.51 -12.21 3.44
C VAL A 16 17.01 -13.08 2.27
N ALA A 17 16.12 -13.50 1.38
CA ALA A 17 16.51 -14.30 0.22
C ALA A 17 17.40 -13.55 -0.79
N GLY A 18 17.33 -12.22 -0.82
CA GLY A 18 18.00 -11.38 -1.81
C GLY A 18 19.20 -10.58 -1.31
N ASN A 19 19.56 -10.65 -0.02
CA ASN A 19 20.62 -9.83 0.58
C ASN A 19 21.36 -10.55 1.70
N ASP A 20 22.61 -10.13 1.96
CA ASP A 20 23.44 -10.68 3.03
C ASP A 20 23.07 -10.14 4.43
N LEU A 21 22.41 -8.98 4.49
CA LEU A 21 21.97 -8.35 5.72
C LEU A 21 20.59 -7.71 5.51
N THR A 22 19.66 -8.03 6.41
CA THR A 22 18.28 -7.53 6.35
C THR A 22 17.95 -6.70 7.58
N VAL A 23 17.53 -5.46 7.32
CA VAL A 23 17.05 -4.51 8.34
C VAL A 23 15.55 -4.33 8.20
N VAL A 24 14.81 -4.51 9.30
CA VAL A 24 13.37 -4.21 9.36
C VAL A 24 13.18 -2.91 10.14
N SER A 25 12.52 -1.92 9.52
CA SER A 25 12.14 -0.70 10.23
C SER A 25 10.73 -0.82 10.80
N VAL A 26 10.58 -0.57 12.10
CA VAL A 26 9.28 -0.49 12.80
C VAL A 26 9.13 0.93 13.33
N PHE A 27 8.37 1.76 12.61
CA PHE A 27 8.15 3.16 12.94
C PHE A 27 6.74 3.59 12.55
N VAL A 28 5.94 4.00 13.53
CA VAL A 28 4.62 4.60 13.27
C VAL A 28 4.84 6.08 12.98
N ASN A 29 4.81 6.42 11.68
CA ASN A 29 5.13 7.75 11.20
C ASN A 29 3.96 8.73 11.42
N PRO A 30 4.07 9.73 12.31
CA PRO A 30 2.96 10.65 12.55
C PRO A 30 2.63 11.56 11.36
N LEU A 31 3.60 11.83 10.46
CA LEU A 31 3.40 12.73 9.33
C LEU A 31 2.49 12.15 8.23
N GLN A 32 2.26 10.85 8.23
CA GLN A 32 1.41 10.20 7.21
C GLN A 32 -0.06 10.07 7.66
N PHE A 33 -0.39 10.54 8.86
CA PHE A 33 -1.76 10.54 9.37
C PHE A 33 -2.32 11.95 9.34
N THR A 34 -3.58 12.06 8.92
CA THR A 34 -4.34 13.32 9.10
C THR A 34 -4.83 13.42 10.55
N PRO A 35 -5.26 14.60 11.01
CA PRO A 35 -5.74 14.79 12.39
C PRO A 35 -6.90 13.86 12.78
N ASP A 36 -7.71 13.44 11.81
CA ASP A 36 -8.91 12.62 12.01
C ASP A 36 -8.66 11.12 11.80
N GLU A 37 -7.39 10.72 11.55
CA GLU A 37 -7.03 9.32 11.34
C GLU A 37 -6.62 8.61 12.64
N ASP A 38 -6.48 7.29 12.55
CA ASP A 38 -6.27 6.30 13.61
C ASP A 38 -4.87 6.30 14.25
N LEU A 39 -4.10 7.42 14.22
CA LEU A 39 -2.74 7.47 14.77
C LEU A 39 -2.66 7.05 16.25
N ALA A 40 -3.61 7.52 17.07
CA ALA A 40 -3.64 7.22 18.48
C ALA A 40 -3.97 5.75 18.76
N ASP A 41 -4.91 5.21 17.99
CA ASP A 41 -5.44 3.85 18.11
C ASP A 41 -4.68 2.83 17.23
N TYR A 42 -3.72 3.30 16.41
CA TYR A 42 -2.96 2.42 15.53
C TYR A 42 -2.26 1.33 16.34
N PRO A 43 -2.49 0.04 16.01
CA PRO A 43 -2.03 -1.07 16.84
C PRO A 43 -0.50 -1.13 16.93
N ARG A 44 0.01 -1.41 18.11
CA ARG A 44 1.44 -1.55 18.40
C ARG A 44 1.68 -2.75 19.30
N ASP A 45 2.52 -3.66 18.85
CA ASP A 45 2.96 -4.82 19.62
C ASP A 45 4.42 -5.15 19.26
N MET A 46 5.34 -4.44 19.89
CA MET A 46 6.77 -4.59 19.62
C MET A 46 7.28 -6.01 19.93
N GLU A 47 6.73 -6.67 20.95
CA GLU A 47 7.14 -8.02 21.30
C GLU A 47 6.78 -9.02 20.19
N THR A 48 5.56 -8.92 19.67
CA THR A 48 5.12 -9.74 18.51
C THR A 48 5.89 -9.38 17.26
N ASP A 49 6.14 -8.09 16.99
CA ASP A 49 6.92 -7.63 15.84
C ASP A 49 8.35 -8.21 15.86
N LEU A 50 9.03 -8.19 17.00
CA LEU A 50 10.35 -8.79 17.16
C LEU A 50 10.34 -10.31 16.94
N LYS A 51 9.28 -11.02 17.41
CA LYS A 51 9.13 -12.46 17.15
C LYS A 51 8.95 -12.75 15.66
N VAL A 52 8.17 -11.93 14.95
CA VAL A 52 8.02 -12.05 13.48
C VAL A 52 9.36 -11.82 12.79
N CYS A 53 10.06 -10.73 13.09
CA CYS A 53 11.37 -10.41 12.53
C CYS A 53 12.38 -11.55 12.73
N THR A 54 12.48 -12.05 13.97
CA THR A 54 13.41 -13.16 14.31
C THR A 54 13.06 -14.45 13.57
N ARG A 55 11.76 -14.81 13.51
CA ARG A 55 11.29 -16.02 12.81
C ARG A 55 11.61 -16.00 11.33
N HIS A 56 11.54 -14.82 10.70
CA HIS A 56 11.77 -14.63 9.27
C HIS A 56 13.22 -14.22 8.94
N GLY A 57 14.14 -14.26 9.92
CA GLY A 57 15.56 -14.13 9.69
C GLY A 57 16.07 -12.71 9.48
N ALA A 58 15.35 -11.68 9.96
CA ALA A 58 15.87 -10.32 9.97
C ALA A 58 17.08 -10.20 10.93
N ASP A 59 18.15 -9.55 10.48
CA ASP A 59 19.37 -9.37 11.26
C ASP A 59 19.25 -8.22 12.26
N LEU A 60 18.55 -7.15 11.87
CA LEU A 60 18.38 -5.93 12.67
C LEU A 60 16.94 -5.44 12.62
N VAL A 61 16.46 -4.90 13.75
CA VAL A 61 15.19 -4.17 13.82
C VAL A 61 15.47 -2.74 14.24
N PHE A 62 15.17 -1.79 13.35
CA PHE A 62 15.34 -0.36 13.59
C PHE A 62 14.02 0.25 14.06
N THR A 63 14.01 0.74 15.31
CA THR A 63 12.80 1.26 15.99
C THR A 63 13.04 2.68 16.51
N PRO A 64 13.17 3.66 15.62
CA PRO A 64 13.51 5.02 16.01
C PRO A 64 12.35 5.70 16.75
N ALA A 65 12.67 6.56 17.71
CA ALA A 65 11.70 7.48 18.28
C ALA A 65 11.38 8.62 17.26
N VAL A 66 10.19 9.23 17.42
CA VAL A 66 9.77 10.33 16.53
C VAL A 66 10.81 11.46 16.47
N ARG A 67 11.41 11.84 17.60
CA ARG A 67 12.45 12.87 17.68
C ARG A 67 13.77 12.51 16.96
N GLU A 68 14.02 11.22 16.75
CA GLU A 68 15.20 10.74 16.01
C GLU A 68 14.95 10.81 14.50
N MET A 69 13.74 10.54 14.09
CA MET A 69 13.31 10.71 12.70
C MET A 69 13.08 12.18 12.35
N TYR A 70 12.52 12.97 13.26
CA TYR A 70 12.15 14.36 13.07
C TYR A 70 12.70 15.23 14.20
N PRO A 71 13.96 15.69 14.13
CA PRO A 71 14.53 16.61 15.11
C PRO A 71 13.82 17.98 15.03
N GLU A 72 13.83 18.75 16.14
CA GLU A 72 13.13 20.03 16.30
C GLU A 72 13.48 21.10 15.24
N SER A 73 14.65 20.97 14.61
CA SER A 73 15.08 21.84 13.50
C SER A 73 14.25 21.69 12.23
N GLY A 74 13.30 20.73 12.21
CA GLY A 74 12.45 20.43 11.07
C GLY A 74 13.20 19.73 9.93
N LEU A 75 12.73 18.56 9.51
CA LEU A 75 13.12 18.03 8.20
C LEU A 75 12.28 18.75 7.14
N PRO A 76 12.86 19.11 6.00
CA PRO A 76 12.07 19.56 4.88
C PRO A 76 11.09 18.44 4.53
N VAL A 77 9.83 18.80 4.33
CA VAL A 77 8.81 17.87 3.79
C VAL A 77 9.25 17.55 2.37
N VAL A 78 9.35 16.26 2.05
CA VAL A 78 9.66 15.84 0.68
C VAL A 78 8.42 16.08 -0.16
N GLU A 79 8.53 16.96 -1.13
CA GLU A 79 7.50 17.16 -2.13
C GLU A 79 7.49 15.98 -3.10
N VAL A 80 6.32 15.49 -3.39
CA VAL A 80 6.07 14.39 -4.32
C VAL A 80 5.22 14.91 -5.48
N GLY A 81 5.43 14.36 -6.66
CA GLY A 81 4.74 14.79 -7.88
C GLY A 81 3.24 14.49 -7.90
N ASP A 82 2.63 14.65 -9.06
CA ASP A 82 1.17 14.58 -9.26
C ASP A 82 0.54 13.25 -8.82
N LEU A 83 1.31 12.16 -8.82
CA LEU A 83 0.89 10.86 -8.29
C LEU A 83 0.42 10.89 -6.83
N ALA A 84 0.83 11.89 -6.07
CA ALA A 84 0.48 12.04 -4.66
C ALA A 84 -0.85 12.75 -4.42
N PHE A 85 -1.54 13.22 -5.46
CA PHE A 85 -2.74 14.05 -5.32
C PHE A 85 -4.02 13.40 -5.85
N CYS A 86 -3.92 12.22 -6.47
CA CYS A 86 -5.08 11.43 -6.91
C CYS A 86 -5.37 10.29 -5.91
N PHE A 87 -6.53 9.67 -6.00
CA PHE A 87 -6.98 8.51 -5.23
C PHE A 87 -6.68 8.63 -3.72
N GLU A 88 -5.74 7.82 -3.20
CA GLU A 88 -5.35 7.89 -1.78
C GLU A 88 -4.87 9.29 -1.37
N GLY A 89 -4.18 10.00 -2.26
CA GLY A 89 -3.73 11.35 -2.00
C GLY A 89 -4.84 12.39 -2.01
N ALA A 90 -5.90 12.18 -2.78
CA ALA A 90 -7.09 13.04 -2.76
C ALA A 90 -7.86 12.88 -1.45
N SER A 91 -8.03 11.62 -0.99
CA SER A 91 -8.69 11.32 0.29
C SER A 91 -7.83 11.72 1.50
N ARG A 92 -6.49 11.74 1.35
CA ARG A 92 -5.51 11.97 2.42
C ARG A 92 -4.41 12.92 1.98
N PRO A 93 -4.66 14.24 1.84
CA PRO A 93 -3.79 15.18 1.12
C PRO A 93 -2.33 15.29 1.60
N THR A 94 -2.02 15.00 2.88
CA THR A 94 -0.66 15.07 3.43
C THR A 94 0.02 13.69 3.52
N HIS A 95 -0.70 12.61 3.21
CA HIS A 95 -0.25 11.25 3.42
C HIS A 95 1.07 10.93 2.71
N PHE A 96 1.11 11.15 1.40
CA PHE A 96 2.28 10.78 0.61
C PHE A 96 3.51 11.66 0.86
N SER A 97 3.33 12.93 1.16
CA SER A 97 4.44 13.80 1.61
C SER A 97 5.01 13.29 2.94
N GLY A 98 4.15 12.85 3.85
CA GLY A 98 4.56 12.22 5.10
C GLY A 98 5.30 10.90 4.89
N VAL A 99 4.79 10.03 4.01
CA VAL A 99 5.45 8.76 3.64
C VAL A 99 6.81 9.03 3.00
N ALA A 100 6.87 9.89 1.99
CA ALA A 100 8.11 10.23 1.29
C ALA A 100 9.17 10.80 2.23
N SER A 101 8.78 11.67 3.16
CA SER A 101 9.68 12.23 4.18
C SER A 101 10.25 11.15 5.09
N ALA A 102 9.44 10.23 5.59
CA ALA A 102 9.90 9.13 6.43
C ALA A 102 10.81 8.17 5.67
N VAL A 103 10.40 7.76 4.46
CA VAL A 103 11.16 6.82 3.63
C VAL A 103 12.49 7.42 3.18
N SER A 104 12.50 8.68 2.73
CA SER A 104 13.74 9.40 2.40
C SER A 104 14.70 9.45 3.59
N ARG A 105 14.18 9.73 4.80
CA ARG A 105 14.99 9.73 6.02
C ARG A 105 15.55 8.34 6.33
N LEU A 106 14.75 7.29 6.21
CA LEU A 106 15.22 5.91 6.38
C LEU A 106 16.33 5.57 5.38
N PHE A 107 16.18 5.95 4.11
CA PHE A 107 17.21 5.73 3.09
C PHE A 107 18.52 6.47 3.38
N GLN A 108 18.43 7.70 3.92
CA GLN A 108 19.63 8.44 4.35
C GLN A 108 20.35 7.80 5.54
N ILE A 109 19.60 7.18 6.47
CA ILE A 109 20.17 6.49 7.64
C ILE A 109 20.83 5.17 7.25
N ILE A 110 20.17 4.39 6.39
CA ILE A 110 20.62 3.04 6.01
C ILE A 110 21.67 3.11 4.88
N GLY A 111 21.54 4.07 3.98
CA GLY A 111 22.42 4.20 2.81
C GLY A 111 21.97 3.33 1.64
N THR A 112 22.93 3.02 0.75
CA THR A 112 22.65 2.23 -0.47
C THR A 112 22.17 0.83 -0.11
N CYS A 113 20.95 0.49 -0.57
CA CYS A 113 20.31 -0.80 -0.25
C CYS A 113 19.26 -1.19 -1.29
N ARG A 114 18.63 -2.34 -1.11
CA ARG A 114 17.35 -2.72 -1.71
C ARG A 114 16.26 -2.53 -0.65
N ALA A 115 15.20 -1.79 -1.01
CA ALA A 115 14.08 -1.54 -0.12
C ALA A 115 12.82 -2.25 -0.66
N TYR A 116 12.19 -3.06 0.18
CA TYR A 116 11.08 -3.94 -0.18
C TYR A 116 9.75 -3.34 0.27
N PHE A 117 8.81 -3.19 -0.66
CA PHE A 117 7.48 -2.63 -0.44
C PHE A 117 6.40 -3.56 -0.98
N GLY A 118 5.28 -3.67 -0.26
CA GLY A 118 4.14 -4.46 -0.73
C GLY A 118 3.38 -3.75 -1.85
N GLU A 119 3.04 -4.47 -2.91
CA GLU A 119 2.19 -3.97 -3.99
C GLU A 119 0.74 -3.70 -3.56
N LYS A 120 0.36 -4.15 -2.36
CA LYS A 120 -0.94 -3.78 -1.78
C LYS A 120 -1.14 -2.26 -1.73
N ASP A 121 -0.11 -1.53 -1.34
CA ASP A 121 -0.12 -0.07 -1.32
C ASP A 121 0.54 0.45 -2.60
N PHE A 122 -0.07 0.13 -3.76
CA PHE A 122 0.51 0.31 -5.09
C PHE A 122 0.86 1.77 -5.38
N GLN A 123 -0.01 2.70 -5.04
CA GLN A 123 0.25 4.12 -5.22
C GLN A 123 1.42 4.59 -4.34
N GLN A 124 1.54 4.11 -3.10
CA GLN A 124 2.71 4.37 -2.27
C GLN A 124 4.00 3.85 -2.91
N LEU A 125 3.97 2.64 -3.46
CA LEU A 125 5.12 2.07 -4.16
C LEU A 125 5.53 2.93 -5.37
N ALA A 126 4.56 3.41 -6.16
CA ALA A 126 4.82 4.31 -7.29
C ALA A 126 5.42 5.65 -6.83
N VAL A 127 4.86 6.28 -5.80
CA VAL A 127 5.38 7.52 -5.21
C VAL A 127 6.81 7.34 -4.69
N VAL A 128 7.12 6.22 -4.03
CA VAL A 128 8.48 5.96 -3.54
C VAL A 128 9.46 5.74 -4.71
N ARG A 129 9.05 5.04 -5.77
CA ARG A 129 9.87 4.87 -6.98
C ARG A 129 10.15 6.20 -7.66
N GLN A 130 9.13 7.04 -7.80
CA GLN A 130 9.27 8.37 -8.38
C GLN A 130 10.23 9.23 -7.54
N MET A 131 10.04 9.26 -6.22
CA MET A 131 10.94 9.96 -5.29
C MET A 131 12.40 9.50 -5.44
N VAL A 132 12.64 8.20 -5.51
CA VAL A 132 14.00 7.64 -5.67
C VAL A 132 14.62 8.09 -7.00
N ALA A 133 13.84 8.13 -8.09
CA ALA A 133 14.29 8.59 -9.39
C ALA A 133 14.58 10.09 -9.40
N ASP A 134 13.63 10.91 -8.95
CA ASP A 134 13.72 12.38 -8.98
C ASP A 134 14.88 12.92 -8.15
N TYR A 135 15.09 12.34 -6.97
CA TYR A 135 16.17 12.75 -6.06
C TYR A 135 17.47 11.95 -6.27
N SER A 136 17.53 11.06 -7.27
CA SER A 136 18.70 10.20 -7.56
C SER A 136 19.21 9.46 -6.32
N ILE A 137 18.28 8.93 -5.52
CA ILE A 137 18.62 8.19 -4.29
C ILE A 137 19.19 6.82 -4.68
N PRO A 138 20.37 6.41 -4.17
CA PRO A 138 21.02 5.15 -4.56
C PRO A 138 20.39 3.91 -3.88
N VAL A 139 19.08 3.74 -4.04
CA VAL A 139 18.28 2.64 -3.46
C VAL A 139 17.49 1.93 -4.55
N GLY A 140 17.55 0.61 -4.56
CA GLY A 140 16.72 -0.22 -5.43
C GLY A 140 15.37 -0.52 -4.80
N VAL A 141 14.28 0.00 -5.34
CA VAL A 141 12.91 -0.24 -4.84
C VAL A 141 12.32 -1.51 -5.44
N VAL A 142 12.06 -2.51 -4.59
CA VAL A 142 11.51 -3.81 -4.97
C VAL A 142 10.04 -3.90 -4.55
N GLY A 143 9.14 -4.10 -5.52
CA GLY A 143 7.73 -4.41 -5.25
C GLY A 143 7.56 -5.90 -4.95
N CYS A 144 6.79 -6.23 -3.92
CA CYS A 144 6.46 -7.61 -3.58
C CYS A 144 4.95 -7.85 -3.69
N PRO A 145 4.53 -9.02 -4.18
CA PRO A 145 3.12 -9.32 -4.40
C PRO A 145 2.27 -9.18 -3.13
N THR A 146 1.02 -8.77 -3.32
CA THR A 146 0.02 -8.69 -2.24
C THR A 146 -0.25 -10.07 -1.65
N VAL A 147 -0.06 -10.22 -0.34
CA VAL A 147 -0.43 -11.43 0.40
C VAL A 147 -1.89 -11.33 0.83
N ARG A 148 -2.63 -12.43 0.61
CA ARG A 148 -4.07 -12.48 0.85
C ARG A 148 -4.44 -13.58 1.84
N ALA A 149 -5.57 -13.41 2.52
CA ALA A 149 -6.23 -14.47 3.28
C ALA A 149 -6.84 -15.49 2.30
N HIS A 150 -7.33 -16.62 2.85
CA HIS A 150 -7.90 -17.72 2.05
C HIS A 150 -9.11 -17.32 1.20
N ASP A 151 -9.83 -16.27 1.59
CA ASP A 151 -11.01 -15.71 0.91
C ASP A 151 -10.64 -14.55 -0.05
N GLY A 152 -9.36 -14.29 -0.24
CA GLY A 152 -8.83 -13.27 -1.15
C GLY A 152 -8.60 -11.90 -0.52
N LEU A 153 -9.10 -11.62 0.69
CA LEU A 153 -8.87 -10.32 1.33
C LEU A 153 -7.38 -10.04 1.51
N ALA A 154 -6.90 -8.89 1.03
CA ALA A 154 -5.53 -8.45 1.22
C ALA A 154 -5.22 -8.28 2.71
N LEU A 155 -4.06 -8.79 3.16
CA LEU A 155 -3.66 -8.65 4.56
C LEU A 155 -3.30 -7.20 4.88
N SER A 156 -3.88 -6.68 5.96
CA SER A 156 -3.65 -5.32 6.46
C SER A 156 -3.77 -5.29 7.98
N SER A 157 -2.98 -4.42 8.64
CA SER A 157 -3.12 -4.16 10.08
C SER A 157 -4.54 -3.66 10.42
N ARG A 158 -5.19 -2.94 9.50
CA ARG A 158 -6.55 -2.42 9.66
C ARG A 158 -7.62 -3.51 9.62
N ASN A 159 -7.31 -4.73 9.17
CA ASN A 159 -8.25 -5.85 9.24
C ASN A 159 -8.63 -6.20 10.70
N ALA A 160 -7.80 -5.80 11.68
CA ALA A 160 -8.09 -5.98 13.10
C ALA A 160 -9.26 -5.11 13.61
N TYR A 161 -9.65 -4.06 12.87
CA TYR A 161 -10.78 -3.20 13.24
C TYR A 161 -12.13 -3.72 12.76
N LEU A 162 -12.14 -4.70 11.85
CA LEU A 162 -13.36 -5.24 11.27
C LEU A 162 -14.14 -6.09 12.28
N THR A 163 -15.42 -5.87 12.38
CA THR A 163 -16.35 -6.82 12.97
C THR A 163 -16.41 -8.12 12.14
N SER A 164 -16.99 -9.18 12.68
CA SER A 164 -17.12 -10.45 11.95
C SER A 164 -17.90 -10.29 10.64
N ALA A 165 -18.98 -9.50 10.64
CA ALA A 165 -19.79 -9.24 9.44
C ALA A 165 -19.00 -8.45 8.39
N GLU A 166 -18.34 -7.36 8.79
CA GLU A 166 -17.49 -6.57 7.90
C GLU A 166 -16.32 -7.41 7.34
N ARG A 167 -15.72 -8.29 8.17
CA ARG A 167 -14.63 -9.16 7.73
C ARG A 167 -15.08 -10.17 6.67
N GLU A 168 -16.28 -10.72 6.78
CA GLU A 168 -16.85 -11.62 5.76
C GLU A 168 -17.10 -10.89 4.45
N GLU A 169 -17.67 -9.68 4.51
CA GLU A 169 -17.98 -8.89 3.32
C GLU A 169 -16.75 -8.23 2.68
N ALA A 170 -15.71 -7.89 3.43
CA ALA A 170 -14.53 -7.18 2.92
C ALA A 170 -13.79 -7.92 1.79
N SER A 171 -13.97 -9.24 1.65
CA SER A 171 -13.46 -10.03 0.53
C SER A 171 -14.07 -9.63 -0.82
N VAL A 172 -15.17 -8.86 -0.81
CA VAL A 172 -15.80 -8.30 -2.01
C VAL A 172 -14.82 -7.44 -2.83
N LEU A 173 -13.88 -6.76 -2.18
CA LEU A 173 -12.87 -5.95 -2.87
C LEU A 173 -12.04 -6.80 -3.83
N HIS A 174 -11.55 -7.94 -3.36
CA HIS A 174 -10.80 -8.87 -4.21
C HIS A 174 -11.65 -9.45 -5.34
N ARG A 175 -12.91 -9.80 -5.04
CA ARG A 175 -13.85 -10.30 -6.05
C ARG A 175 -14.12 -9.26 -7.15
N ALA A 176 -14.30 -7.99 -6.77
CA ALA A 176 -14.47 -6.91 -7.74
C ALA A 176 -13.25 -6.76 -8.66
N LEU A 177 -12.04 -6.80 -8.08
CA LEU A 177 -10.79 -6.77 -8.85
C LEU A 177 -10.66 -7.97 -9.79
N GLN A 178 -11.05 -9.17 -9.36
CA GLN A 178 -11.06 -10.37 -10.21
C GLN A 178 -12.01 -10.21 -11.39
N VAL A 179 -13.25 -9.75 -11.16
CA VAL A 179 -14.23 -9.49 -12.24
C VAL A 179 -13.68 -8.47 -13.23
N GLY A 180 -13.12 -7.36 -12.73
CA GLY A 180 -12.48 -6.35 -13.59
C GLY A 180 -11.33 -6.92 -14.41
N ALA A 181 -10.46 -7.73 -13.80
CA ALA A 181 -9.34 -8.35 -14.49
C ALA A 181 -9.80 -9.39 -15.55
N GLU A 182 -10.80 -10.20 -15.23
CA GLU A 182 -11.36 -11.21 -16.15
C GLU A 182 -11.94 -10.57 -17.42
N ILE A 183 -12.69 -9.46 -17.30
CA ILE A 183 -13.26 -8.80 -18.48
C ILE A 183 -12.20 -8.09 -19.32
N VAL A 184 -11.15 -7.52 -18.71
CA VAL A 184 -10.00 -6.97 -19.44
C VAL A 184 -9.28 -8.07 -20.21
N VAL A 185 -8.98 -9.21 -19.56
CA VAL A 185 -8.40 -10.40 -20.23
C VAL A 185 -9.33 -10.90 -21.33
N GLY A 186 -10.65 -10.83 -21.12
CA GLY A 186 -11.67 -11.18 -22.11
C GLY A 186 -11.78 -10.24 -23.31
N GLY A 187 -11.01 -9.15 -23.33
CA GLY A 187 -10.91 -8.21 -24.46
C GLY A 187 -11.74 -6.93 -24.30
N GLU A 188 -12.30 -6.65 -23.11
CA GLU A 188 -12.90 -5.33 -22.84
C GLU A 188 -11.79 -4.27 -22.84
N THR A 189 -12.04 -3.18 -23.56
CA THR A 189 -11.06 -2.09 -23.73
C THR A 189 -11.55 -0.75 -23.22
N ASP A 190 -12.81 -0.66 -22.82
CA ASP A 190 -13.39 0.54 -22.23
C ASP A 190 -13.20 0.54 -20.70
N PRO A 191 -12.41 1.47 -20.14
CA PRO A 191 -12.18 1.53 -18.71
C PRO A 191 -13.45 1.88 -17.91
N GLU A 192 -14.43 2.58 -18.50
CA GLU A 192 -15.69 2.93 -17.83
C GLU A 192 -16.55 1.68 -17.62
N VAL A 193 -16.61 0.77 -18.59
CA VAL A 193 -17.31 -0.51 -18.47
C VAL A 193 -16.69 -1.35 -17.36
N VAL A 194 -15.36 -1.44 -17.31
CA VAL A 194 -14.65 -2.18 -16.25
C VAL A 194 -14.95 -1.59 -14.87
N THR A 195 -14.85 -0.27 -14.74
CA THR A 195 -15.12 0.45 -13.49
C THR A 195 -16.56 0.22 -13.01
N ALA A 196 -17.54 0.33 -13.91
CA ALA A 196 -18.96 0.14 -13.58
C ALA A 196 -19.24 -1.28 -13.04
N LEU A 197 -18.72 -2.32 -13.71
CA LEU A 197 -18.89 -3.70 -13.28
C LEU A 197 -18.22 -4.01 -11.94
N MET A 198 -17.03 -3.43 -11.70
CA MET A 198 -16.36 -3.55 -10.40
C MET A 198 -17.18 -2.88 -9.28
N ALA A 199 -17.75 -1.70 -9.54
CA ALA A 199 -18.60 -0.98 -8.59
C ALA A 199 -19.86 -1.79 -8.24
N GLU A 200 -20.55 -2.37 -9.23
CA GLU A 200 -21.72 -3.23 -9.02
C GLU A 200 -21.41 -4.41 -8.09
N VAL A 201 -20.22 -5.00 -8.22
CA VAL A 201 -19.80 -6.10 -7.34
C VAL A 201 -19.63 -5.62 -5.90
N ILE A 202 -19.10 -4.41 -5.68
CA ILE A 202 -18.89 -3.86 -4.33
C ILE A 202 -20.21 -3.41 -3.72
N ASP A 203 -21.11 -2.82 -4.49
CA ASP A 203 -22.44 -2.36 -4.04
C ASP A 203 -23.32 -3.52 -3.52
N ALA A 204 -22.98 -4.76 -3.84
CA ALA A 204 -23.63 -5.93 -3.27
C ALA A 204 -23.28 -6.17 -1.78
N ALA A 205 -22.23 -5.56 -1.25
CA ALA A 205 -21.89 -5.61 0.17
C ALA A 205 -22.76 -4.63 0.97
N THR A 206 -23.29 -5.09 2.10
CA THR A 206 -24.25 -4.29 2.90
C THR A 206 -23.58 -3.45 3.97
N THR A 207 -22.35 -3.79 4.35
CA THR A 207 -21.55 -3.11 5.39
C THR A 207 -20.47 -2.19 4.81
N GLY A 208 -20.23 -2.28 3.49
CA GLY A 208 -19.20 -1.50 2.80
C GLY A 208 -19.78 -0.23 2.16
N GLU A 209 -19.08 0.89 2.31
CA GLU A 209 -19.35 2.13 1.58
C GLU A 209 -18.22 2.36 0.58
N LEU A 210 -18.56 2.36 -0.71
CA LEU A 210 -17.60 2.53 -1.79
C LEU A 210 -17.03 3.97 -1.75
N ASP A 211 -15.70 4.09 -1.69
CA ASP A 211 -15.01 5.37 -1.81
C ASP A 211 -14.61 5.62 -3.28
N TYR A 212 -13.84 4.71 -3.87
CA TYR A 212 -13.56 4.76 -5.31
C TYR A 212 -13.32 3.37 -5.93
N VAL A 213 -13.60 3.29 -7.23
CA VAL A 213 -13.12 2.28 -8.16
C VAL A 213 -12.46 2.99 -9.32
N ALA A 214 -11.30 2.51 -9.76
CA ALA A 214 -10.60 3.11 -10.89
C ALA A 214 -9.85 2.08 -11.73
N VAL A 215 -9.72 2.39 -13.02
CA VAL A 215 -8.87 1.71 -13.99
C VAL A 215 -7.83 2.71 -14.45
N VAL A 216 -6.56 2.45 -14.16
CA VAL A 216 -5.49 3.43 -14.41
C VAL A 216 -4.30 2.80 -15.15
N ASP A 217 -3.57 3.64 -15.84
CA ASP A 217 -2.22 3.33 -16.28
C ASP A 217 -1.31 3.16 -15.05
N PRO A 218 -0.53 2.08 -14.95
CA PRO A 218 0.25 1.77 -13.73
C PRO A 218 1.38 2.77 -13.43
N ASP A 219 1.83 3.54 -14.42
CA ASP A 219 2.93 4.48 -14.28
C ASP A 219 2.44 5.92 -14.04
N THR A 220 1.36 6.34 -14.72
CA THR A 220 0.86 7.73 -14.64
C THR A 220 -0.32 7.89 -13.67
N PHE A 221 -1.02 6.81 -13.32
CA PHE A 221 -2.29 6.82 -12.58
C PHE A 221 -3.42 7.61 -13.27
N GLU A 222 -3.27 7.91 -14.55
CA GLU A 222 -4.35 8.46 -15.36
C GLU A 222 -5.27 7.35 -15.88
N THR A 223 -6.56 7.63 -15.97
CA THR A 223 -7.50 6.71 -16.63
C THR A 223 -7.22 6.74 -18.14
N PRO A 224 -6.83 5.62 -18.77
CA PRO A 224 -6.58 5.60 -20.20
C PRO A 224 -7.89 5.75 -20.97
N SER A 225 -7.85 6.40 -22.12
CA SER A 225 -9.01 6.47 -23.03
C SER A 225 -9.41 5.10 -23.58
N ARG A 226 -8.47 4.14 -23.57
CA ARG A 226 -8.68 2.75 -23.98
C ARG A 226 -7.61 1.86 -23.33
N ILE A 227 -8.02 0.70 -22.83
CA ILE A 227 -7.11 -0.34 -22.33
C ILE A 227 -6.36 -0.97 -23.51
N THR A 228 -5.04 -1.03 -23.41
CA THR A 228 -4.15 -1.56 -24.47
C THR A 228 -3.30 -2.71 -23.94
N GLY A 229 -2.50 -3.34 -24.81
CA GLY A 229 -1.64 -4.47 -24.47
C GLY A 229 -0.55 -4.20 -23.40
N THR A 230 -0.32 -2.95 -23.00
CA THR A 230 0.55 -2.61 -21.86
C THR A 230 -0.10 -2.94 -20.50
N GLY A 231 -1.43 -3.16 -20.51
CA GLY A 231 -2.20 -3.45 -19.31
C GLY A 231 -2.60 -2.21 -18.53
N VAL A 232 -3.34 -2.47 -17.45
CA VAL A 232 -3.84 -1.44 -16.52
C VAL A 232 -3.70 -1.92 -15.08
N ARG A 233 -3.80 -0.99 -14.13
CA ARG A 233 -4.00 -1.29 -12.72
C ARG A 233 -5.43 -0.95 -12.31
N LEU A 234 -6.09 -1.93 -11.72
CA LEU A 234 -7.41 -1.81 -11.12
C LEU A 234 -7.22 -1.42 -9.66
N LEU A 235 -7.92 -0.38 -9.21
CA LEU A 235 -7.82 0.14 -7.85
C LEU A 235 -9.21 0.15 -7.23
N VAL A 236 -9.30 -0.18 -5.94
CA VAL A 236 -10.52 -0.07 -5.15
C VAL A 236 -10.23 0.46 -3.76
N ALA A 237 -11.12 1.30 -3.24
CA ALA A 237 -11.17 1.70 -1.84
C ALA A 237 -12.60 1.65 -1.32
N CYS A 238 -12.77 1.15 -0.10
CA CYS A 238 -14.08 1.01 0.52
C CYS A 238 -13.95 1.18 2.03
N GLN A 239 -14.92 1.84 2.65
CA GLN A 239 -15.05 2.00 4.09
C GLN A 239 -15.91 0.87 4.66
N PHE A 240 -15.38 0.11 5.62
CA PHE A 240 -16.12 -0.88 6.40
C PHE A 240 -16.07 -0.45 7.87
N GLY A 241 -17.17 0.10 8.37
CA GLY A 241 -17.20 0.66 9.72
C GLY A 241 -16.08 1.69 9.93
N GLN A 242 -15.14 1.38 10.84
CA GLN A 242 -13.98 2.24 11.11
C GLN A 242 -12.77 1.95 10.21
N ALA A 243 -12.79 0.86 9.44
CA ALA A 243 -11.67 0.45 8.61
C ALA A 243 -11.86 0.88 7.15
N ARG A 244 -11.03 1.81 6.67
CA ARG A 244 -10.90 2.09 5.26
C ARG A 244 -9.89 1.12 4.65
N LEU A 245 -10.36 0.28 3.74
CA LEU A 245 -9.57 -0.75 3.07
C LEU A 245 -9.33 -0.39 1.61
N ILE A 246 -8.12 -0.67 1.15
CA ILE A 246 -7.72 -0.54 -0.26
C ILE A 246 -7.19 -1.87 -0.77
N ASP A 247 -7.40 -2.09 -2.05
CA ASP A 247 -6.82 -3.23 -2.76
C ASP A 247 -6.58 -2.86 -4.23
N ASN A 248 -5.81 -3.67 -4.93
CA ASN A 248 -5.52 -3.44 -6.34
C ASN A 248 -5.08 -4.73 -7.05
N MET A 249 -5.21 -4.73 -8.38
CA MET A 249 -4.78 -5.84 -9.24
C MET A 249 -4.36 -5.33 -10.63
N GLY A 250 -3.30 -5.91 -11.18
CA GLY A 250 -2.94 -5.69 -12.59
C GLY A 250 -3.82 -6.51 -13.53
N ALA A 251 -4.17 -5.96 -14.68
CA ALA A 251 -4.86 -6.67 -15.74
C ALA A 251 -4.24 -6.33 -17.10
N VAL A 252 -4.00 -7.36 -17.92
CA VAL A 252 -3.43 -7.22 -19.27
C VAL A 252 -4.37 -7.91 -20.23
N PRO A 253 -4.81 -7.24 -21.31
CA PRO A 253 -5.58 -7.89 -22.37
C PRO A 253 -4.85 -9.10 -22.97
N ALA A 254 -5.61 -10.13 -23.36
CA ALA A 254 -5.07 -11.37 -23.96
C ALA A 254 -4.45 -11.13 -25.36
#